data_f4ba81d2f53700b1272364e9dd0ce8bb
#
_entry.id   f4ba81d2f53700b1272364e9dd0ce8bb
#
_cell.length_a   1.000
_cell.length_b   1.000
_cell.length_c   1.000
_cell.angle_alpha   90.00
_cell.angle_beta   90.00
_cell.angle_gamma   90.00
#
_symmetry.space_group_name_H-M   'P 1'
#
loop_
_entity.id
_entity.type
_entity.pdbx_description
1 polymer ?
#
loop_
_entity_poly.entity_id
_entity_poly.type
_entity_poly.pdbx_seq_one_letter_code
_entity_poly.pdbx_strand_id
1 'polypeptide(L)'
;WLKKNRPDVFAAAETFMLLKDYIVFRLTGRKLADMSIATFTFYFDIYEKHYWTQMLDAIGIDETRLPPLVEPCSVAGPLTASAAQALGLTQDTLVNVGTLDHFAGMIGTGNVRPGGVTLSTGTVMALAVMAQEPAPRDSGIAMHYGFLPDTHVMLPVAESGGVSLEWFRRTCMPETGYDEMNRVLLARGGENPLIFLPYLVGTNAPEFDADAAGMFWGLRQEHDVFDMAHAVMEGVAFMLRKNCDAIAAKGTKPDHIIATGGGAKSPVWCQLQADITGLPVVVPREKEAACLGAAIVAAVSDGQYADYAQAAAHCVAMVTRYEPHPSAFLETKYRRFALLYQAGIQAARL
;
A
#
# COMPACT_ATOMS: atom_id res chain seq x y z
N TRP A 1 -8.40 20.31 -14.58
CA TRP A 1 -7.37 21.20 -15.13
C TRP A 1 -7.44 21.26 -16.65
N LEU A 2 -7.40 20.11 -17.37
CA LEU A 2 -7.37 20.03 -18.84
C LEU A 2 -8.54 20.79 -19.48
N LYS A 3 -9.77 20.54 -19.03
CA LYS A 3 -10.97 21.23 -19.53
C LYS A 3 -10.89 22.76 -19.41
N LYS A 4 -10.29 23.27 -18.33
CA LYS A 4 -10.16 24.71 -18.07
C LYS A 4 -8.99 25.36 -18.83
N ASN A 5 -7.85 24.68 -18.91
CA ASN A 5 -6.60 25.29 -19.41
C ASN A 5 -6.24 24.86 -20.85
N ARG A 6 -6.81 23.76 -21.33
CA ARG A 6 -6.64 23.27 -22.71
C ARG A 6 -7.99 22.79 -23.27
N PRO A 7 -8.99 23.70 -23.40
CA PRO A 7 -10.32 23.36 -23.88
C PRO A 7 -10.32 22.81 -25.31
N ASP A 8 -9.37 23.25 -26.12
CA ASP A 8 -9.11 22.74 -27.47
C ASP A 8 -8.81 21.23 -27.46
N VAL A 9 -7.86 20.82 -26.61
CA VAL A 9 -7.47 19.41 -26.45
C VAL A 9 -8.61 18.60 -25.84
N PHE A 10 -9.28 19.16 -24.82
CA PHE A 10 -10.40 18.49 -24.18
C PHE A 10 -11.55 18.24 -25.16
N ALA A 11 -11.88 19.22 -26.00
CA ALA A 11 -12.94 19.07 -27.00
C ALA A 11 -12.57 18.07 -28.10
N ALA A 12 -11.32 18.11 -28.57
CA ALA A 12 -10.85 17.24 -29.66
C ALA A 12 -10.57 15.79 -29.21
N ALA A 13 -10.43 15.52 -27.92
CA ALA A 13 -10.16 14.17 -27.43
C ALA A 13 -11.35 13.25 -27.73
N GLU A 14 -11.12 12.18 -28.44
CA GLU A 14 -12.11 11.15 -28.71
C GLU A 14 -12.33 10.25 -27.48
N THR A 15 -11.24 9.90 -26.80
CA THR A 15 -11.27 9.01 -25.65
C THR A 15 -10.29 9.50 -24.58
N PHE A 16 -10.71 9.52 -23.32
CA PHE A 16 -9.86 9.75 -22.16
C PHE A 16 -9.39 8.42 -21.59
N MET A 17 -8.08 8.23 -21.50
CA MET A 17 -7.46 6.98 -21.07
C MET A 17 -6.41 7.26 -20.00
N LEU A 18 -6.26 6.33 -19.06
CA LEU A 18 -5.10 6.28 -18.19
C LEU A 18 -3.87 5.82 -18.99
N LEU A 19 -2.67 6.16 -18.51
CA LEU A 19 -1.43 5.85 -19.23
C LEU A 19 -1.28 4.34 -19.51
N LYS A 20 -1.59 3.51 -18.52
CA LYS A 20 -1.55 2.04 -18.65
C LYS A 20 -2.52 1.56 -19.74
N ASP A 21 -3.75 2.06 -19.74
CA ASP A 21 -4.78 1.69 -20.71
C ASP A 21 -4.39 2.14 -22.14
N TYR A 22 -3.75 3.31 -22.24
CA TYR A 22 -3.20 3.77 -23.51
C TYR A 22 -2.09 2.85 -24.03
N ILE A 23 -1.23 2.31 -23.16
CA ILE A 23 -0.21 1.33 -23.56
C ILE A 23 -0.89 0.05 -24.07
N VAL A 24 -1.89 -0.47 -23.37
CA VAL A 24 -2.68 -1.63 -23.82
C VAL A 24 -3.30 -1.37 -25.18
N PHE A 25 -3.91 -0.18 -25.38
CA PHE A 25 -4.46 0.22 -26.67
C PHE A 25 -3.39 0.26 -27.77
N ARG A 26 -2.20 0.80 -27.52
CA ARG A 26 -1.11 0.86 -28.51
C ARG A 26 -0.59 -0.55 -28.87
N LEU A 27 -0.65 -1.50 -27.96
CA LEU A 27 -0.23 -2.87 -28.17
C LEU A 27 -1.27 -3.72 -28.90
N THR A 28 -2.56 -3.52 -28.60
CA THR A 28 -3.65 -4.41 -29.05
C THR A 28 -4.64 -3.78 -30.02
N GLY A 29 -4.65 -2.45 -30.12
CA GLY A 29 -5.70 -1.69 -30.81
C GLY A 29 -7.04 -1.60 -30.04
N ARG A 30 -7.14 -2.20 -28.87
CA ARG A 30 -8.35 -2.22 -28.04
C ARG A 30 -8.31 -1.16 -26.95
N LYS A 31 -9.33 -0.31 -26.90
CA LYS A 31 -9.52 0.68 -25.83
C LYS A 31 -10.20 -0.04 -24.65
N LEU A 32 -9.47 -0.30 -23.58
CA LEU A 32 -9.96 -0.99 -22.39
C LEU A 32 -9.47 -0.26 -21.14
N ALA A 33 -10.26 -0.28 -20.07
CA ALA A 33 -9.87 0.21 -18.74
C ALA A 33 -10.13 -0.89 -17.70
N ASP A 34 -9.14 -1.30 -16.96
CA ASP A 34 -9.36 -2.26 -15.87
C ASP A 34 -9.89 -1.57 -14.62
N MET A 35 -10.81 -2.25 -13.93
CA MET A 35 -11.52 -1.70 -12.78
C MET A 35 -10.60 -1.42 -11.59
N SER A 36 -9.45 -2.11 -11.45
CA SER A 36 -8.54 -1.87 -10.34
C SER A 36 -7.88 -0.50 -10.40
N ILE A 37 -7.48 -0.04 -11.60
CA ILE A 37 -6.89 1.28 -11.75
C ILE A 37 -7.96 2.36 -11.95
N ALA A 38 -9.12 2.01 -12.52
CA ALA A 38 -10.26 2.92 -12.64
C ALA A 38 -10.72 3.46 -11.28
N THR A 39 -10.55 2.69 -10.20
CA THR A 39 -10.83 3.11 -8.82
C THR A 39 -10.17 4.44 -8.45
N PHE A 40 -8.96 4.71 -8.97
CA PHE A 40 -8.19 5.93 -8.65
C PHE A 40 -8.60 7.16 -9.46
N THR A 41 -9.56 7.01 -10.36
CA THR A 41 -10.05 8.12 -11.20
C THR A 41 -11.09 8.99 -10.51
N PHE A 42 -11.68 8.53 -9.41
CA PHE A 42 -12.83 9.11 -8.71
C PHE A 42 -14.13 9.17 -9.52
N TYR A 43 -14.21 8.57 -10.70
CA TYR A 43 -15.44 8.44 -11.49
C TYR A 43 -15.82 6.99 -11.82
N PHE A 44 -15.25 6.02 -11.08
CA PHE A 44 -15.66 4.62 -11.07
C PHE A 44 -16.29 4.27 -9.71
N ASP A 45 -17.51 3.68 -9.75
CA ASP A 45 -18.18 3.18 -8.55
C ASP A 45 -17.81 1.71 -8.31
N ILE A 46 -17.06 1.45 -7.24
CA ILE A 46 -16.57 0.11 -6.89
C ILE A 46 -17.68 -0.83 -6.41
N TYR A 47 -18.82 -0.28 -5.96
CA TYR A 47 -19.95 -1.06 -5.45
C TYR A 47 -20.84 -1.54 -6.60
N GLU A 48 -21.12 -0.64 -7.54
CA GLU A 48 -21.99 -0.90 -8.70
C GLU A 48 -21.20 -1.38 -9.93
N LYS A 49 -19.85 -1.29 -9.91
CA LYS A 49 -18.92 -1.71 -10.96
C LYS A 49 -19.16 -1.05 -12.31
N HIS A 50 -19.53 0.21 -12.30
CA HIS A 50 -19.70 1.03 -13.49
C HIS A 50 -19.14 2.44 -13.28
N TYR A 51 -19.07 3.22 -14.34
CA TYR A 51 -18.71 4.62 -14.21
C TYR A 51 -19.77 5.39 -13.42
N TRP A 52 -19.33 6.25 -12.52
CA TRP A 52 -20.18 7.02 -11.63
C TRP A 52 -20.78 8.22 -12.38
N THR A 53 -22.01 8.07 -12.91
CA THR A 53 -22.68 9.04 -13.78
C THR A 53 -22.72 10.45 -13.18
N GLN A 54 -23.07 10.60 -11.89
CA GLN A 54 -23.14 11.91 -11.26
C GLN A 54 -21.79 12.63 -11.25
N MET A 55 -20.69 11.91 -11.09
CA MET A 55 -19.35 12.48 -11.16
C MET A 55 -19.00 12.84 -12.61
N LEU A 56 -19.32 12.00 -13.57
CA LEU A 56 -19.10 12.29 -14.99
C LEU A 56 -19.85 13.54 -15.43
N ASP A 57 -21.11 13.71 -15.01
CA ASP A 57 -21.91 14.91 -15.24
C ASP A 57 -21.26 16.15 -14.63
N ALA A 58 -20.79 16.05 -13.37
CA ALA A 58 -20.15 17.15 -12.65
C ALA A 58 -18.86 17.64 -13.32
N ILE A 59 -18.06 16.72 -13.87
CA ILE A 59 -16.83 17.06 -14.60
C ILE A 59 -17.08 17.31 -16.10
N GLY A 60 -18.27 16.96 -16.60
CA GLY A 60 -18.71 17.14 -17.99
C GLY A 60 -17.96 16.26 -18.97
N ILE A 61 -17.82 14.98 -18.64
CA ILE A 61 -17.31 13.93 -19.52
C ILE A 61 -18.47 13.00 -19.86
N ASP A 62 -18.72 12.81 -21.15
CA ASP A 62 -19.65 11.80 -21.65
C ASP A 62 -19.00 10.41 -21.47
N GLU A 63 -19.74 9.44 -20.93
CA GLU A 63 -19.26 8.06 -20.71
C GLU A 63 -18.77 7.39 -21.99
N THR A 64 -19.36 7.73 -23.14
CA THR A 64 -18.93 7.23 -24.47
C THR A 64 -17.49 7.62 -24.83
N ARG A 65 -16.92 8.59 -24.12
CA ARG A 65 -15.51 9.02 -24.26
C ARG A 65 -14.57 8.32 -23.28
N LEU A 66 -15.04 7.33 -22.54
CA LEU A 66 -14.24 6.48 -21.67
C LEU A 66 -14.13 5.06 -22.25
N PRO A 67 -13.01 4.35 -22.02
CA PRO A 67 -12.90 2.96 -22.45
C PRO A 67 -13.91 2.07 -21.71
N PRO A 68 -14.42 0.99 -22.31
CA PRO A 68 -15.21 0.01 -21.59
C PRO A 68 -14.39 -0.61 -20.44
N LEU A 69 -15.04 -0.80 -19.29
CA LEU A 69 -14.47 -1.42 -18.11
C LEU A 69 -14.30 -2.92 -18.30
N VAL A 70 -13.19 -3.48 -17.83
CA VAL A 70 -12.91 -4.92 -17.85
C VAL A 70 -12.35 -5.36 -16.51
N GLU A 71 -12.46 -6.67 -16.23
CA GLU A 71 -11.85 -7.24 -15.04
C GLU A 71 -10.33 -7.06 -15.05
N PRO A 72 -9.72 -6.72 -13.90
CA PRO A 72 -8.28 -6.65 -13.76
C PRO A 72 -7.61 -8.00 -14.13
N CYS A 73 -6.37 -7.94 -14.57
CA CYS A 73 -5.59 -9.12 -14.94
C CYS A 73 -6.21 -9.96 -16.08
N SER A 74 -7.20 -9.45 -16.81
CA SER A 74 -7.78 -10.15 -17.97
C SER A 74 -6.93 -9.98 -19.23
N VAL A 75 -7.05 -10.91 -20.17
CA VAL A 75 -6.35 -10.83 -21.46
C VAL A 75 -7.01 -9.79 -22.36
N ALA A 76 -6.27 -8.76 -22.74
CA ALA A 76 -6.72 -7.74 -23.69
C ALA A 76 -6.79 -8.27 -25.13
N GLY A 77 -5.90 -9.15 -25.50
CA GLY A 77 -5.81 -9.74 -26.84
C GLY A 77 -4.36 -9.85 -27.32
N PRO A 78 -4.17 -10.30 -28.58
CA PRO A 78 -2.83 -10.43 -29.16
C PRO A 78 -2.27 -9.06 -29.58
N LEU A 79 -0.96 -9.00 -29.84
CA LEU A 79 -0.31 -7.82 -30.39
C LEU A 79 -0.81 -7.48 -31.78
N THR A 80 -0.92 -6.18 -32.08
CA THR A 80 -1.05 -5.73 -33.47
C THR A 80 0.23 -6.03 -34.27
N ALA A 81 0.12 -6.13 -35.59
CA ALA A 81 1.30 -6.35 -36.46
C ALA A 81 2.39 -5.30 -36.23
N SER A 82 2.00 -4.02 -36.09
CA SER A 82 2.94 -2.94 -35.85
C SER A 82 3.63 -3.01 -34.47
N ALA A 83 2.88 -3.40 -33.42
CA ALA A 83 3.44 -3.58 -32.09
C ALA A 83 4.38 -4.79 -32.05
N ALA A 84 4.00 -5.91 -32.64
CA ALA A 84 4.83 -7.11 -32.74
C ALA A 84 6.15 -6.80 -33.44
N GLN A 85 6.11 -6.12 -34.56
CA GLN A 85 7.30 -5.71 -35.31
C GLN A 85 8.19 -4.76 -34.48
N ALA A 86 7.62 -3.75 -33.84
CA ALA A 86 8.36 -2.76 -33.04
C ALA A 86 9.06 -3.39 -31.81
N LEU A 87 8.45 -4.46 -31.23
CA LEU A 87 8.98 -5.15 -30.05
C LEU A 87 9.87 -6.35 -30.41
N GLY A 88 9.91 -6.78 -31.67
CA GLY A 88 10.60 -8.01 -32.10
C GLY A 88 9.92 -9.29 -31.58
N LEU A 89 8.59 -9.25 -31.38
CA LEU A 89 7.77 -10.35 -30.88
C LEU A 89 6.84 -10.89 -32.00
N THR A 90 6.21 -12.03 -31.75
CA THR A 90 5.18 -12.58 -32.64
C THR A 90 3.82 -11.94 -32.36
N GLN A 91 2.93 -11.94 -33.37
CA GLN A 91 1.58 -11.43 -33.20
C GLN A 91 0.73 -12.24 -32.22
N ASP A 92 1.06 -13.52 -32.01
CA ASP A 92 0.35 -14.38 -31.07
C ASP A 92 0.65 -14.03 -29.60
N THR A 93 1.63 -13.16 -29.36
CA THR A 93 1.95 -12.70 -27.99
C THR A 93 0.75 -12.00 -27.39
N LEU A 94 0.24 -12.54 -26.29
CA LEU A 94 -0.92 -11.99 -25.58
C LEU A 94 -0.53 -10.81 -24.72
N VAL A 95 -1.40 -9.83 -24.67
CA VAL A 95 -1.30 -8.67 -23.79
C VAL A 95 -2.36 -8.79 -22.71
N ASN A 96 -1.94 -8.70 -21.45
CA ASN A 96 -2.84 -8.63 -20.31
C ASN A 96 -3.12 -7.16 -19.97
N VAL A 97 -4.34 -6.81 -19.53
CA VAL A 97 -4.65 -5.45 -19.09
C VAL A 97 -3.87 -5.07 -17.83
N GLY A 98 -3.40 -6.05 -17.08
CA GLY A 98 -2.67 -5.84 -15.82
C GLY A 98 -3.58 -5.40 -14.68
N THR A 99 -2.95 -4.79 -13.70
CA THR A 99 -3.60 -4.24 -12.50
C THR A 99 -2.76 -3.08 -11.97
N LEU A 100 -3.18 -2.46 -10.86
CA LEU A 100 -2.37 -1.47 -10.15
C LEU A 100 -1.04 -2.12 -9.68
N ASP A 101 0.04 -1.35 -9.65
CA ASP A 101 1.36 -1.81 -9.19
C ASP A 101 1.36 -2.33 -7.75
N HIS A 102 0.63 -1.68 -6.84
CA HIS A 102 0.42 -2.16 -5.48
C HIS A 102 -0.27 -3.53 -5.44
N PHE A 103 -1.23 -3.77 -6.32
CA PHE A 103 -1.92 -5.06 -6.41
C PHE A 103 -1.06 -6.13 -7.08
N ALA A 104 -0.27 -5.74 -8.07
CA ALA A 104 0.78 -6.61 -8.59
C ALA A 104 1.77 -6.97 -7.47
N GLY A 105 2.15 -6.03 -6.61
CA GLY A 105 2.95 -6.27 -5.41
C GLY A 105 2.30 -7.25 -4.44
N MET A 106 0.98 -7.16 -4.21
CA MET A 106 0.25 -8.16 -3.41
C MET A 106 0.38 -9.56 -4.02
N ILE A 107 0.15 -9.70 -5.32
CA ILE A 107 0.31 -10.99 -6.03
C ILE A 107 1.75 -11.51 -5.89
N GLY A 108 2.75 -10.65 -6.13
CA GLY A 108 4.17 -11.01 -6.08
C GLY A 108 4.70 -11.28 -4.67
N THR A 109 3.97 -10.89 -3.63
CA THR A 109 4.25 -11.27 -2.24
C THR A 109 3.43 -12.46 -1.77
N GLY A 110 2.57 -13.03 -2.62
CA GLY A 110 1.69 -14.15 -2.26
C GLY A 110 0.46 -13.74 -1.45
N ASN A 111 0.17 -12.44 -1.32
CA ASN A 111 -1.05 -11.94 -0.68
C ASN A 111 -2.23 -12.00 -1.66
N VAL A 112 -2.70 -13.21 -1.91
CA VAL A 112 -3.75 -13.53 -2.91
C VAL A 112 -5.04 -14.04 -2.26
N ARG A 113 -5.19 -13.85 -0.96
CA ARG A 113 -6.38 -14.22 -0.18
C ARG A 113 -6.64 -13.20 0.94
N PRO A 114 -7.89 -13.11 1.44
CA PRO A 114 -8.18 -12.26 2.61
C PRO A 114 -7.35 -12.67 3.85
N GLY A 115 -6.99 -11.68 4.68
CA GLY A 115 -6.27 -11.87 5.95
C GLY A 115 -4.79 -11.45 5.90
N GLY A 116 -4.11 -11.59 4.76
CA GLY A 116 -2.75 -11.09 4.61
C GLY A 116 -2.71 -9.56 4.48
N VAL A 117 -1.72 -8.94 5.13
CA VAL A 117 -1.42 -7.51 5.01
C VAL A 117 -0.10 -7.34 4.27
N THR A 118 -0.13 -6.84 3.05
CA THR A 118 1.11 -6.38 2.40
C THR A 118 1.44 -5.00 2.93
N LEU A 119 2.56 -4.90 3.64
CA LEU A 119 3.10 -3.67 4.20
C LEU A 119 4.27 -3.18 3.35
N SER A 120 4.16 -2.02 2.77
CA SER A 120 5.29 -1.32 2.16
C SER A 120 5.72 -0.17 3.06
N THR A 121 6.91 -0.28 3.66
CA THR A 121 7.52 0.79 4.45
C THR A 121 8.62 1.45 3.63
N GLY A 122 8.21 2.42 2.83
CA GLY A 122 9.07 3.34 2.11
C GLY A 122 9.06 4.72 2.77
N THR A 123 9.03 5.81 2.00
CA THR A 123 8.78 7.17 2.50
C THR A 123 7.48 7.20 3.29
N VAL A 124 6.41 6.74 2.70
CA VAL A 124 5.12 6.49 3.35
C VAL A 124 5.03 5.04 3.84
N MET A 125 4.04 4.76 4.66
CA MET A 125 3.65 3.40 5.04
C MET A 125 2.31 3.11 4.37
N ALA A 126 2.29 2.15 3.45
CA ALA A 126 1.09 1.71 2.76
C ALA A 126 0.76 0.27 3.15
N LEU A 127 -0.49 0.04 3.53
CA LEU A 127 -1.02 -1.29 3.80
C LEU A 127 -1.97 -1.67 2.68
N ALA A 128 -1.88 -2.89 2.16
CA ALA A 128 -2.84 -3.43 1.21
C ALA A 128 -3.41 -4.74 1.74
N VAL A 129 -4.73 -4.78 1.92
CA VAL A 129 -5.43 -5.91 2.51
C VAL A 129 -6.62 -6.27 1.65
N MET A 130 -6.65 -7.53 1.18
CA MET A 130 -7.78 -8.03 0.42
C MET A 130 -8.99 -8.25 1.34
N ALA A 131 -10.14 -7.75 0.91
CA ALA A 131 -11.44 -7.97 1.51
C ALA A 131 -12.39 -8.65 0.52
N GLN A 132 -13.22 -9.56 0.99
CA GLN A 132 -14.25 -10.22 0.17
C GLN A 132 -15.38 -9.24 -0.14
N GLU A 133 -15.79 -8.46 0.85
CA GLU A 133 -16.86 -7.47 0.75
C GLU A 133 -16.30 -6.07 0.89
N PRO A 134 -16.87 -5.08 0.21
CA PRO A 134 -16.44 -3.71 0.39
C PRO A 134 -16.88 -3.19 1.77
N ALA A 135 -16.02 -2.40 2.42
CA ALA A 135 -16.41 -1.67 3.62
C ALA A 135 -17.48 -0.62 3.29
N PRO A 136 -18.32 -0.22 4.26
CA PRO A 136 -19.31 0.84 4.04
C PRO A 136 -18.69 2.12 3.49
N ARG A 137 -19.44 2.89 2.68
CA ARG A 137 -18.96 4.12 2.00
C ARG A 137 -18.39 5.17 2.95
N ASP A 138 -18.84 5.20 4.19
CA ASP A 138 -18.41 6.12 5.26
C ASP A 138 -17.36 5.52 6.20
N SER A 139 -16.72 4.45 5.79
CA SER A 139 -15.80 3.68 6.64
C SER A 139 -14.54 4.42 7.08
N GLY A 140 -14.16 5.51 6.40
CA GLY A 140 -12.91 6.23 6.65
C GLY A 140 -11.64 5.47 6.20
N ILE A 141 -11.79 4.37 5.46
CA ILE A 141 -10.67 3.62 4.86
C ILE A 141 -10.79 3.67 3.35
N ALA A 142 -9.68 3.98 2.66
CA ALA A 142 -9.63 3.94 1.20
C ALA A 142 -9.90 2.50 0.72
N MET A 143 -10.94 2.36 -0.11
CA MET A 143 -11.41 1.09 -0.63
C MET A 143 -11.32 1.09 -2.15
N HIS A 144 -10.82 0.00 -2.71
CA HIS A 144 -10.60 -0.16 -4.14
C HIS A 144 -11.17 -1.47 -4.64
N TYR A 145 -11.55 -1.53 -5.91
CA TYR A 145 -11.84 -2.80 -6.58
C TYR A 145 -10.56 -3.62 -6.69
N GLY A 146 -10.58 -4.88 -6.28
CA GLY A 146 -9.40 -5.74 -6.17
C GLY A 146 -8.91 -6.26 -7.53
N PHE A 147 -7.89 -7.11 -7.49
CA PHE A 147 -7.32 -7.76 -8.69
C PHE A 147 -7.93 -9.12 -9.01
N LEU A 148 -8.71 -9.67 -8.11
CA LEU A 148 -9.56 -10.85 -8.35
C LEU A 148 -11.01 -10.40 -8.52
N PRO A 149 -11.79 -11.08 -9.38
CA PRO A 149 -13.21 -10.76 -9.54
C PRO A 149 -13.94 -10.72 -8.21
N ASP A 150 -14.80 -9.74 -8.03
CA ASP A 150 -15.63 -9.57 -6.83
C ASP A 150 -14.86 -9.46 -5.50
N THR A 151 -13.61 -9.03 -5.56
CA THR A 151 -12.82 -8.72 -4.37
C THR A 151 -12.54 -7.22 -4.27
N HIS A 152 -12.18 -6.79 -3.07
CA HIS A 152 -11.84 -5.40 -2.78
C HIS A 152 -10.49 -5.34 -2.07
N VAL A 153 -9.84 -4.20 -2.12
CA VAL A 153 -8.60 -3.95 -1.39
C VAL A 153 -8.76 -2.69 -0.54
N MET A 154 -8.60 -2.85 0.76
CA MET A 154 -8.38 -1.73 1.67
C MET A 154 -6.93 -1.28 1.56
N LEU A 155 -6.72 0.00 1.28
CA LEU A 155 -5.39 0.58 1.07
C LEU A 155 -5.20 1.84 1.95
N PRO A 156 -5.17 1.69 3.29
CA PRO A 156 -4.80 2.82 4.14
C PRO A 156 -3.32 3.17 3.93
N VAL A 157 -3.07 4.47 3.78
CA VAL A 157 -1.73 5.03 3.63
C VAL A 157 -1.48 5.97 4.80
N ALA A 158 -0.32 5.83 5.44
CA ALA A 158 0.17 6.75 6.44
C ALA A 158 1.38 7.51 5.88
N GLU A 159 1.29 8.83 5.84
CA GLU A 159 2.26 9.70 5.17
C GLU A 159 3.66 9.64 5.81
N SER A 160 3.73 9.37 7.11
CA SER A 160 4.97 9.39 7.88
C SER A 160 5.47 7.97 8.21
N GLY A 161 5.74 7.16 7.20
CA GLY A 161 6.34 5.83 7.34
C GLY A 161 7.84 5.88 7.61
N GLY A 162 8.62 5.35 6.69
CA GLY A 162 10.10 5.34 6.77
C GLY A 162 10.72 6.72 6.76
N VAL A 163 10.02 7.73 6.23
CA VAL A 163 10.45 9.13 6.28
C VAL A 163 10.67 9.64 7.70
N SER A 164 9.92 9.12 8.69
CA SER A 164 10.10 9.50 10.09
C SER A 164 11.49 9.10 10.61
N LEU A 165 11.92 7.87 10.30
CA LEU A 165 13.25 7.39 10.69
C LEU A 165 14.35 8.07 9.89
N GLU A 166 14.14 8.31 8.59
CA GLU A 166 15.11 9.04 7.76
C GLU A 166 15.28 10.49 8.20
N TRP A 167 14.16 11.18 8.51
CA TRP A 167 14.19 12.54 9.07
C TRP A 167 14.99 12.55 10.39
N PHE A 168 14.68 11.63 11.30
CA PHE A 168 15.37 11.56 12.59
C PHE A 168 16.87 11.27 12.41
N ARG A 169 17.22 10.27 11.59
CA ARG A 169 18.60 9.91 11.29
C ARG A 169 19.37 11.11 10.73
N ARG A 170 18.84 11.76 9.71
CA ARG A 170 19.48 12.91 9.08
C ARG A 170 19.68 14.09 10.02
N THR A 171 18.73 14.31 10.94
CA THR A 171 18.71 15.47 11.84
C THR A 171 19.52 15.26 13.11
N CYS A 172 19.44 14.05 13.69
CA CYS A 172 20.01 13.77 15.01
C CYS A 172 21.20 12.79 14.97
N MET A 173 21.36 12.01 13.88
CA MET A 173 22.38 10.96 13.75
C MET A 173 23.00 10.94 12.34
N PRO A 174 23.47 12.08 11.77
CA PRO A 174 23.87 12.17 10.37
C PRO A 174 24.99 11.22 9.97
N GLU A 175 25.89 10.90 10.91
CA GLU A 175 27.02 10.00 10.68
C GLU A 175 26.69 8.52 10.88
N THR A 176 25.48 8.18 11.38
CA THR A 176 25.10 6.81 11.70
C THR A 176 24.32 6.18 10.54
N GLY A 177 24.83 5.06 10.02
CA GLY A 177 24.13 4.27 9.00
C GLY A 177 23.03 3.38 9.62
N TYR A 178 22.10 2.90 8.77
CA TYR A 178 21.02 2.01 9.21
C TYR A 178 21.54 0.69 9.79
N ASP A 179 22.61 0.13 9.24
CA ASP A 179 23.19 -1.13 9.73
C ASP A 179 23.78 -0.96 11.13
N GLU A 180 24.45 0.14 11.40
CA GLU A 180 24.95 0.48 12.73
C GLU A 180 23.81 0.70 13.72
N MET A 181 22.80 1.47 13.32
CA MET A 181 21.59 1.67 14.14
C MET A 181 20.95 0.34 14.51
N ASN A 182 20.71 -0.53 13.53
CA ASN A 182 20.16 -1.88 13.76
C ASN A 182 21.04 -2.68 14.73
N ARG A 183 22.36 -2.68 14.54
CA ARG A 183 23.30 -3.42 15.39
C ARG A 183 23.24 -2.94 16.85
N VAL A 184 23.21 -1.62 17.06
CA VAL A 184 23.16 -1.05 18.41
C VAL A 184 21.83 -1.36 19.09
N LEU A 185 20.71 -1.20 18.38
CA LEU A 185 19.39 -1.47 18.94
C LEU A 185 19.18 -2.95 19.26
N LEU A 186 19.66 -3.86 18.41
CA LEU A 186 19.65 -5.30 18.70
C LEU A 186 20.47 -5.66 19.94
N ALA A 187 21.65 -5.04 20.10
CA ALA A 187 22.52 -5.31 21.25
C ALA A 187 21.96 -4.75 22.57
N ARG A 188 21.26 -3.62 22.52
CA ARG A 188 20.64 -3.01 23.70
C ARG A 188 19.47 -3.83 24.21
N GLY A 189 18.55 -4.17 23.30
CA GLY A 189 17.29 -4.80 23.66
C GLY A 189 16.50 -3.98 24.72
N GLY A 190 15.50 -4.62 25.30
CA GLY A 190 14.79 -4.07 26.45
C GLY A 190 13.65 -3.09 26.11
N GLU A 191 13.01 -2.63 27.18
CA GLU A 191 11.85 -1.74 27.13
C GLU A 191 12.29 -0.28 26.99
N ASN A 192 11.73 0.44 26.05
CA ASN A 192 11.98 1.86 25.85
C ASN A 192 10.74 2.68 26.30
N PRO A 193 10.85 3.52 27.34
CA PRO A 193 9.72 4.30 27.85
C PRO A 193 9.32 5.48 26.96
N LEU A 194 10.21 5.91 26.03
CA LEU A 194 9.94 7.02 25.14
C LEU A 194 8.80 6.71 24.15
N ILE A 195 7.97 7.68 23.90
CA ILE A 195 6.92 7.61 22.87
C ILE A 195 7.19 8.66 21.81
N PHE A 196 7.14 8.25 20.55
CA PHE A 196 7.17 9.16 19.41
C PHE A 196 5.85 9.08 18.65
N LEU A 197 5.24 10.23 18.38
CA LEU A 197 4.09 10.37 17.47
C LEU A 197 4.62 10.70 16.08
N PRO A 198 4.46 9.82 15.07
CA PRO A 198 5.10 9.98 13.76
C PRO A 198 4.32 10.88 12.78
N TYR A 199 3.55 11.84 13.26
CA TYR A 199 2.69 12.69 12.44
C TYR A 199 3.42 13.94 11.91
N LEU A 200 4.58 13.75 11.25
CA LEU A 200 5.44 14.86 10.80
C LEU A 200 4.83 15.71 9.67
N VAL A 201 3.86 15.18 8.96
CA VAL A 201 3.17 15.83 7.83
C VAL A 201 1.64 15.64 7.92
N GLY A 202 1.12 15.61 9.14
CA GLY A 202 -0.27 15.24 9.39
C GLY A 202 -0.48 13.72 9.33
N THR A 203 -1.73 13.30 9.22
CA THR A 203 -2.08 11.88 9.07
C THR A 203 -3.23 11.70 8.07
N ASN A 204 -3.14 10.61 7.32
CA ASN A 204 -4.23 10.06 6.51
C ASN A 204 -5.05 9.05 7.32
N ALA A 205 -5.48 7.99 6.67
CA ALA A 205 -6.29 6.96 7.30
C ALA A 205 -5.67 6.45 8.63
N PRO A 206 -6.51 6.18 9.63
CA PRO A 206 -7.96 6.34 9.60
C PRO A 206 -8.49 7.72 10.05
N GLU A 207 -7.64 8.65 10.47
CA GLU A 207 -8.06 9.91 11.10
C GLU A 207 -8.28 11.06 10.12
N PHE A 208 -7.52 11.14 9.04
CA PHE A 208 -7.55 12.23 8.05
C PHE A 208 -7.40 13.62 8.71
N ASP A 209 -6.34 13.81 9.50
CA ASP A 209 -6.05 15.04 10.23
C ASP A 209 -4.75 15.68 9.73
N ALA A 210 -4.88 16.74 8.96
CA ALA A 210 -3.73 17.47 8.39
C ALA A 210 -2.96 18.28 9.45
N ASP A 211 -3.58 18.58 10.60
CA ASP A 211 -2.99 19.37 11.67
C ASP A 211 -2.26 18.52 12.72
N ALA A 212 -2.34 17.19 12.61
CA ALA A 212 -1.60 16.30 13.48
C ALA A 212 -0.10 16.54 13.34
N ALA A 213 0.61 16.60 14.48
CA ALA A 213 2.03 16.93 14.54
C ALA A 213 2.85 15.86 15.26
N GLY A 214 4.14 15.75 14.87
CA GLY A 214 5.09 14.85 15.52
C GLY A 214 5.43 15.31 16.94
N MET A 215 5.62 14.36 17.87
CA MET A 215 5.96 14.64 19.25
C MET A 215 6.82 13.53 19.85
N PHE A 216 7.86 13.92 20.63
CA PHE A 216 8.50 13.03 21.59
C PHE A 216 7.95 13.29 22.98
N TRP A 217 7.55 12.22 23.67
CA TRP A 217 7.06 12.28 25.05
C TRP A 217 7.86 11.38 25.97
N GLY A 218 8.11 11.85 27.19
CA GLY A 218 8.79 11.06 28.23
C GLY A 218 10.32 11.17 28.20
N LEU A 219 10.90 12.16 27.50
CA LEU A 219 12.34 12.41 27.50
C LEU A 219 12.88 12.69 28.92
N ARG A 220 14.02 12.07 29.24
CA ARG A 220 14.79 12.29 30.47
C ARG A 220 16.28 12.40 30.13
N GLN A 221 17.08 12.83 31.07
CA GLN A 221 18.50 13.11 30.88
C GLN A 221 19.33 11.84 30.51
N GLU A 222 18.88 10.68 30.95
CA GLU A 222 19.54 9.40 30.66
C GLU A 222 19.32 8.88 29.23
N HIS A 223 18.35 9.41 28.50
CA HIS A 223 18.06 8.93 27.14
C HIS A 223 19.04 9.51 26.11
N ASP A 224 19.50 8.65 25.22
CA ASP A 224 20.35 9.03 24.11
C ASP A 224 19.65 8.97 22.74
N VAL A 225 20.38 9.24 21.66
CA VAL A 225 19.84 9.27 20.30
C VAL A 225 19.36 7.90 19.81
N PHE A 226 19.91 6.79 20.33
CA PHE A 226 19.45 5.46 19.96
C PHE A 226 18.11 5.11 20.64
N ASP A 227 17.88 5.57 21.89
CA ASP A 227 16.59 5.44 22.55
C ASP A 227 15.51 6.23 21.78
N MET A 228 15.87 7.41 21.28
CA MET A 228 14.99 8.21 20.44
C MET A 228 14.71 7.54 19.08
N ALA A 229 15.75 6.97 18.42
CA ALA A 229 15.58 6.22 17.18
C ALA A 229 14.66 5.00 17.34
N HIS A 230 14.83 4.26 18.47
CA HIS A 230 13.96 3.15 18.82
C HIS A 230 12.50 3.61 19.00
N ALA A 231 12.28 4.73 19.70
CA ALA A 231 10.95 5.30 19.86
C ALA A 231 10.31 5.71 18.52
N VAL A 232 11.10 6.21 17.56
CA VAL A 232 10.61 6.50 16.19
C VAL A 232 10.15 5.23 15.49
N MET A 233 10.93 4.15 15.55
CA MET A 233 10.55 2.86 14.95
C MET A 233 9.29 2.28 15.59
N GLU A 234 9.16 2.35 16.91
CA GLU A 234 7.96 1.91 17.65
C GLU A 234 6.74 2.79 17.31
N GLY A 235 6.92 4.10 17.21
CA GLY A 235 5.84 5.04 16.87
C GLY A 235 5.20 4.71 15.51
N VAL A 236 6.02 4.41 14.51
CA VAL A 236 5.53 3.96 13.19
C VAL A 236 4.86 2.57 13.31
N ALA A 237 5.38 1.66 14.14
CA ALA A 237 4.75 0.36 14.36
C ALA A 237 3.41 0.47 15.14
N PHE A 238 3.26 1.44 16.06
CA PHE A 238 1.96 1.75 16.68
C PHE A 238 0.95 2.29 15.68
N MET A 239 1.39 3.12 14.73
CA MET A 239 0.54 3.58 13.65
C MET A 239 0.12 2.42 12.72
N LEU A 240 1.02 1.47 12.43
CA LEU A 240 0.70 0.22 11.74
C LEU A 240 -0.39 -0.57 12.48
N ARG A 241 -0.22 -0.79 13.79
CA ARG A 241 -1.23 -1.46 14.64
C ARG A 241 -2.58 -0.78 14.56
N LYS A 242 -2.62 0.54 14.67
CA LYS A 242 -3.85 1.33 14.59
C LYS A 242 -4.58 1.14 13.26
N ASN A 243 -3.85 1.06 12.15
CA ASN A 243 -4.44 0.75 10.84
C ASN A 243 -4.94 -0.71 10.78
N CYS A 244 -4.22 -1.69 11.33
CA CYS A 244 -4.68 -3.07 11.41
C CYS A 244 -5.95 -3.19 12.25
N ASP A 245 -6.04 -2.49 13.38
CA ASP A 245 -7.24 -2.44 14.24
C ASP A 245 -8.43 -1.82 13.48
N ALA A 246 -8.20 -0.74 12.74
CA ALA A 246 -9.24 -0.11 11.92
C ALA A 246 -9.75 -1.03 10.80
N ILE A 247 -8.86 -1.77 10.14
CA ILE A 247 -9.19 -2.79 9.13
C ILE A 247 -10.01 -3.91 9.77
N ALA A 248 -9.58 -4.42 10.93
CA ALA A 248 -10.29 -5.48 11.64
C ALA A 248 -11.71 -5.07 12.04
N ALA A 249 -11.90 -3.82 12.44
CA ALA A 249 -13.22 -3.25 12.76
C ALA A 249 -14.16 -3.17 11.53
N LYS A 250 -13.64 -3.29 10.30
CA LYS A 250 -14.42 -3.36 9.06
C LYS A 250 -14.66 -4.78 8.54
N GLY A 251 -14.41 -5.79 9.37
CA GLY A 251 -14.75 -7.19 9.10
C GLY A 251 -13.61 -8.03 8.49
N THR A 252 -12.50 -7.44 8.11
CA THR A 252 -11.34 -8.19 7.61
C THR A 252 -10.28 -8.29 8.70
N LYS A 253 -10.17 -9.44 9.34
CA LYS A 253 -9.19 -9.67 10.41
C LYS A 253 -7.82 -9.99 9.81
N PRO A 254 -6.78 -9.15 10.02
CA PRO A 254 -5.41 -9.47 9.63
C PRO A 254 -4.91 -10.72 10.37
N ASP A 255 -4.17 -11.59 9.67
CA ASP A 255 -3.58 -12.81 10.23
C ASP A 255 -2.06 -12.84 10.17
N HIS A 256 -1.44 -12.07 9.27
CA HIS A 256 0.00 -11.87 9.17
C HIS A 256 0.32 -10.62 8.36
N ILE A 257 1.55 -10.14 8.49
CA ILE A 257 2.09 -8.99 7.75
C ILE A 257 3.20 -9.47 6.82
N ILE A 258 3.13 -9.09 5.55
CA ILE A 258 4.19 -9.32 4.57
C ILE A 258 4.92 -8.00 4.38
N ALA A 259 6.09 -7.86 5.00
CA ALA A 259 6.87 -6.63 4.99
C ALA A 259 7.71 -6.50 3.72
N THR A 260 7.61 -5.34 3.06
CA THR A 260 8.35 -4.95 1.87
C THR A 260 8.95 -3.55 2.02
N GLY A 261 9.71 -3.11 1.02
CA GLY A 261 10.34 -1.79 1.03
C GLY A 261 11.56 -1.68 1.94
N GLY A 262 11.93 -0.44 2.27
CA GLY A 262 13.13 -0.15 3.07
C GLY A 262 13.07 -0.70 4.49
N GLY A 263 11.90 -0.61 5.14
CA GLY A 263 11.69 -1.07 6.52
C GLY A 263 11.88 -2.57 6.70
N ALA A 264 11.56 -3.37 5.68
CA ALA A 264 11.75 -4.83 5.71
C ALA A 264 13.22 -5.27 5.77
N LYS A 265 14.16 -4.36 5.52
CA LYS A 265 15.61 -4.63 5.64
C LYS A 265 16.12 -4.54 7.10
N SER A 266 15.30 -4.03 8.03
CA SER A 266 15.65 -3.90 9.44
C SER A 266 15.06 -5.04 10.26
N PRO A 267 15.87 -5.99 10.77
CA PRO A 267 15.38 -7.05 11.66
C PRO A 267 14.73 -6.50 12.93
N VAL A 268 15.29 -5.41 13.48
CA VAL A 268 14.72 -4.72 14.65
C VAL A 268 13.32 -4.22 14.35
N TRP A 269 13.14 -3.55 13.22
CA TRP A 269 11.85 -2.98 12.89
C TRP A 269 10.80 -4.03 12.58
N CYS A 270 11.18 -5.10 11.86
CA CYS A 270 10.29 -6.23 11.62
C CYS A 270 9.84 -6.91 12.91
N GLN A 271 10.74 -7.09 13.88
CA GLN A 271 10.39 -7.65 15.18
C GLN A 271 9.48 -6.71 15.98
N LEU A 272 9.79 -5.41 16.03
CA LEU A 272 8.92 -4.41 16.67
C LEU A 272 7.51 -4.38 16.06
N GLN A 273 7.42 -4.47 14.73
CA GLN A 273 6.12 -4.57 14.04
C GLN A 273 5.34 -5.82 14.46
N ALA A 274 6.01 -6.98 14.56
CA ALA A 274 5.38 -8.20 15.05
C ALA A 274 4.90 -8.06 16.49
N ASP A 275 5.78 -7.61 17.40
CA ASP A 275 5.48 -7.50 18.83
C ASP A 275 4.36 -6.50 19.12
N ILE A 276 4.34 -5.36 18.40
CA ILE A 276 3.36 -4.29 18.59
C ILE A 276 2.01 -4.64 17.99
N THR A 277 1.99 -5.26 16.81
CA THR A 277 0.72 -5.63 16.15
C THR A 277 0.13 -6.93 16.67
N GLY A 278 0.95 -7.78 17.31
CA GLY A 278 0.56 -9.14 17.69
C GLY A 278 0.40 -10.09 16.49
N LEU A 279 0.89 -9.71 15.32
CA LEU A 279 0.82 -10.48 14.08
C LEU A 279 2.21 -10.94 13.63
N PRO A 280 2.35 -12.16 13.12
CA PRO A 280 3.61 -12.57 12.50
C PRO A 280 3.99 -11.64 11.34
N VAL A 281 5.27 -11.26 11.25
CA VAL A 281 5.81 -10.49 10.14
C VAL A 281 6.70 -11.40 9.30
N VAL A 282 6.42 -11.50 8.00
CA VAL A 282 7.21 -12.30 7.04
C VAL A 282 7.86 -11.40 6.01
N VAL A 283 9.06 -11.74 5.58
CA VAL A 283 9.80 -10.99 4.56
C VAL A 283 9.99 -11.86 3.32
N PRO A 284 9.50 -11.45 2.14
CA PRO A 284 9.70 -12.19 0.91
C PRO A 284 11.16 -12.12 0.43
N ARG A 285 11.58 -13.14 -0.33
CA ARG A 285 12.90 -13.18 -0.96
C ARG A 285 13.02 -12.12 -2.06
N GLU A 286 11.96 -11.99 -2.87
CA GLU A 286 11.95 -11.07 -3.99
C GLU A 286 11.69 -9.63 -3.50
N LYS A 287 12.57 -8.72 -3.91
CA LYS A 287 12.48 -7.30 -3.55
C LYS A 287 11.58 -6.53 -4.51
N GLU A 288 11.55 -6.96 -5.77
CA GLU A 288 10.74 -6.35 -6.84
C GLU A 288 9.39 -7.09 -6.96
N ALA A 289 8.63 -7.10 -5.88
CA ALA A 289 7.39 -7.85 -5.77
C ALA A 289 6.38 -7.50 -6.87
N ALA A 290 6.27 -6.24 -7.28
CA ALA A 290 5.37 -5.84 -8.35
C ALA A 290 5.75 -6.46 -9.71
N CYS A 291 7.05 -6.57 -10.00
CA CYS A 291 7.53 -7.23 -11.21
C CYS A 291 7.25 -8.74 -11.19
N LEU A 292 7.49 -9.39 -10.04
CA LEU A 292 7.12 -10.80 -9.86
C LEU A 292 5.61 -11.00 -9.99
N GLY A 293 4.81 -10.12 -9.41
CA GLY A 293 3.35 -10.16 -9.53
C GLY A 293 2.87 -10.02 -10.97
N ALA A 294 3.44 -9.10 -11.73
CA ALA A 294 3.14 -8.95 -13.15
C ALA A 294 3.50 -10.22 -13.96
N ALA A 295 4.63 -10.87 -13.65
CA ALA A 295 5.01 -12.13 -14.26
C ALA A 295 4.04 -13.26 -13.87
N ILE A 296 3.59 -13.33 -12.62
CA ILE A 296 2.57 -14.29 -12.17
C ILE A 296 1.24 -14.06 -12.91
N VAL A 297 0.81 -12.78 -13.07
CA VAL A 297 -0.39 -12.45 -13.85
C VAL A 297 -0.28 -12.99 -15.27
N ALA A 298 0.85 -12.80 -15.93
CA ALA A 298 1.09 -13.32 -17.27
C ALA A 298 1.04 -14.86 -17.30
N ALA A 299 1.69 -15.54 -16.35
CA ALA A 299 1.74 -17.00 -16.28
C ALA A 299 0.36 -17.63 -16.01
N VAL A 300 -0.47 -17.02 -15.17
CA VAL A 300 -1.85 -17.46 -14.93
C VAL A 300 -2.70 -17.23 -16.18
N SER A 301 -2.55 -16.08 -16.85
CA SER A 301 -3.27 -15.78 -18.09
C SER A 301 -2.92 -16.70 -19.24
N ASP A 302 -1.68 -17.21 -19.27
CA ASP A 302 -1.17 -18.18 -20.25
C ASP A 302 -1.54 -19.65 -19.88
N GLY A 303 -2.19 -19.86 -18.74
CA GLY A 303 -2.61 -21.19 -18.27
C GLY A 303 -1.50 -22.05 -17.67
N GLN A 304 -0.33 -21.48 -17.36
CA GLN A 304 0.77 -22.21 -16.70
C GLN A 304 0.43 -22.57 -15.26
N TYR A 305 -0.45 -21.79 -14.62
CA TYR A 305 -1.02 -22.05 -13.31
C TYR A 305 -2.54 -21.92 -13.35
N ALA A 306 -3.23 -22.74 -12.57
CA ALA A 306 -4.68 -22.74 -12.53
C ALA A 306 -5.24 -21.43 -11.91
N ASP A 307 -4.54 -20.86 -10.93
CA ASP A 307 -4.91 -19.64 -10.22
C ASP A 307 -3.70 -18.96 -9.58
N TYR A 308 -3.93 -17.79 -8.99
CA TYR A 308 -2.91 -17.00 -8.29
C TYR A 308 -2.38 -17.69 -7.03
N ALA A 309 -3.20 -18.50 -6.34
CA ALA A 309 -2.77 -19.20 -5.14
C ALA A 309 -1.74 -20.28 -5.50
N GLN A 310 -1.98 -21.06 -6.56
CA GLN A 310 -1.04 -22.03 -7.08
C GLN A 310 0.25 -21.36 -7.57
N ALA A 311 0.14 -20.29 -8.34
CA ALA A 311 1.29 -19.56 -8.84
C ALA A 311 2.13 -18.96 -7.67
N ALA A 312 1.49 -18.34 -6.68
CA ALA A 312 2.18 -17.80 -5.52
C ALA A 312 2.90 -18.89 -4.71
N ALA A 313 2.28 -20.05 -4.53
CA ALA A 313 2.90 -21.17 -3.83
C ALA A 313 4.18 -21.68 -4.50
N HIS A 314 4.30 -21.51 -5.83
CA HIS A 314 5.50 -21.93 -6.59
C HIS A 314 6.53 -20.80 -6.73
N CYS A 315 6.08 -19.57 -6.93
CA CYS A 315 6.96 -18.46 -7.32
C CYS A 315 7.43 -17.62 -6.13
N VAL A 316 6.64 -17.57 -5.03
CA VAL A 316 6.93 -16.71 -3.89
C VAL A 316 7.59 -17.51 -2.77
N ALA A 317 8.74 -17.04 -2.29
CA ALA A 317 9.44 -17.63 -1.16
C ALA A 317 9.64 -16.58 -0.05
N MET A 318 9.36 -16.96 1.19
CA MET A 318 9.68 -16.16 2.36
C MET A 318 11.07 -16.50 2.88
N VAL A 319 11.87 -15.50 3.26
CA VAL A 319 13.24 -15.71 3.77
C VAL A 319 13.33 -15.58 5.26
N THR A 320 12.46 -14.79 5.88
CA THR A 320 12.47 -14.57 7.34
C THR A 320 11.03 -14.45 7.84
N ARG A 321 10.84 -14.93 9.07
CA ARG A 321 9.58 -14.82 9.80
C ARG A 321 9.88 -14.37 11.23
N TYR A 322 9.19 -13.34 11.67
CA TYR A 322 9.26 -12.78 13.01
C TYR A 322 7.94 -13.09 13.71
N GLU A 323 8.02 -13.86 14.79
CA GLU A 323 6.85 -14.17 15.61
C GLU A 323 6.64 -13.06 16.65
N PRO A 324 5.39 -12.72 16.97
CA PRO A 324 5.10 -11.71 17.98
C PRO A 324 5.41 -12.23 19.40
N HIS A 325 6.02 -11.38 20.23
CA HIS A 325 6.23 -11.61 21.65
C HIS A 325 5.28 -10.71 22.45
N PRO A 326 4.23 -11.25 23.07
CA PRO A 326 3.28 -10.45 23.85
C PRO A 326 3.98 -9.67 24.98
N SER A 327 3.70 -8.36 25.08
CA SER A 327 4.30 -7.48 26.07
C SER A 327 3.25 -6.57 26.70
N ALA A 328 3.02 -6.71 28.02
CA ALA A 328 2.16 -5.82 28.77
C ALA A 328 2.68 -4.36 28.77
N PHE A 329 4.01 -4.19 28.65
CA PHE A 329 4.62 -2.89 28.51
C PHE A 329 4.21 -2.23 27.20
N LEU A 330 4.34 -2.92 26.06
CA LEU A 330 3.93 -2.41 24.74
C LEU A 330 2.43 -2.10 24.68
N GLU A 331 1.59 -2.92 25.31
CA GLU A 331 0.14 -2.64 25.41
C GLU A 331 -0.14 -1.34 26.18
N THR A 332 0.56 -1.12 27.30
CA THR A 332 0.43 0.12 28.08
C THR A 332 0.94 1.31 27.28
N LYS A 333 2.06 1.11 26.56
CA LYS A 333 2.66 2.15 25.70
C LYS A 333 1.75 2.52 24.54
N TYR A 334 1.10 1.55 23.89
CA TYR A 334 0.12 1.81 22.83
C TYR A 334 -1.09 2.62 23.32
N ARG A 335 -1.62 2.32 24.50
CA ARG A 335 -2.68 3.13 25.10
C ARG A 335 -2.25 4.57 25.36
N ARG A 336 -1.01 4.76 25.84
CA ARG A 336 -0.44 6.12 26.01
C ARG A 336 -0.25 6.83 24.68
N PHE A 337 0.24 6.13 23.65
CA PHE A 337 0.36 6.65 22.29
C PHE A 337 -0.97 7.20 21.77
N ALA A 338 -2.07 6.46 21.95
CA ALA A 338 -3.40 6.89 21.55
C ALA A 338 -3.89 8.13 22.32
N LEU A 339 -3.63 8.19 23.65
CA LEU A 339 -3.98 9.34 24.49
C LEU A 339 -3.18 10.60 24.10
N LEU A 340 -1.88 10.43 23.83
CA LEU A 340 -1.00 11.53 23.44
C LEU A 340 -1.38 12.10 22.07
N TYR A 341 -1.82 11.25 21.13
CA TYR A 341 -2.37 11.69 19.85
C TYR A 341 -3.57 12.60 20.05
N GLN A 342 -4.54 12.19 20.88
CA GLN A 342 -5.72 13.02 21.18
C GLN A 342 -5.36 14.35 21.85
N ALA A 343 -4.43 14.33 22.81
CA ALA A 343 -3.94 15.54 23.46
C ALA A 343 -3.20 16.48 22.49
N GLY A 344 -2.40 15.91 21.58
CA GLY A 344 -1.70 16.66 20.53
C GLY A 344 -2.63 17.37 19.57
N ILE A 345 -3.72 16.71 19.13
CA ILE A 345 -4.76 17.34 18.30
C ILE A 345 -5.44 18.50 19.05
N GLN A 346 -5.78 18.30 20.32
CA GLN A 346 -6.39 19.37 21.11
C GLN A 346 -5.46 20.59 21.23
N ALA A 347 -4.16 20.36 21.43
CA ALA A 347 -3.17 21.43 21.49
C ALA A 347 -2.97 22.15 20.14
N ALA A 348 -2.99 21.42 19.02
CA ALA A 348 -2.84 21.99 17.68
C ALA A 348 -4.03 22.87 17.23
N ARG A 349 -5.21 22.69 17.85
CA ARG A 349 -6.43 23.47 17.56
C ARG A 349 -6.64 24.69 18.46
N LEU A 350 -5.73 24.97 19.39
CA LEU A 350 -5.71 26.19 20.21
C LEU A 350 -5.03 27.34 19.49
#